data_faa61143fddd185eb9c274eb99756d13
#
_entry.id   faa61143fddd185eb9c274eb99756d13
#
_cell.length_a   1.000
_cell.length_b   1.000
_cell.length_c   1.000
_cell.angle_alpha   90.00
_cell.angle_beta   90.00
_cell.angle_gamma   90.00
#
_symmetry.space_group_name_H-M   'P 1'
#
loop_
_entity.id
_entity.type
_entity.pdbx_description
1 polymer ?
#
loop_
_entity_poly.entity_id
_entity_poly.type
_entity_poly.pdbx_seq_one_letter_code
_entity_poly.pdbx_strand_id
1 'polypeptide(L)'
;MKKRILTCLLALLAVLTMLVPTWAEQTEDDLFIYDTAGLLNEDEWLELEMLADEISWRYNCAVYIVTVEDYEDYGSDPYDAAANIYNGNDFGIGEGRDGILLLQSTWGRDYGLYIRDGYANSMVGKYARTLLEDAFLDDFADDDYRGGYEDYLSTCADFFERAAQGHPVRKPLIKVLPLALGIGLGLALLVCLMLKAKMKSVRQSAEADTYVTAEGLNLTEQYDHYTHTTETRRKISRDSDSSTSHSGGGGSGSSGKY
;
A
#
# COMPACT_ATOMS: atom_id res chain seq x y z
N MET A 1 -28.25 16.50 -55.62
CA MET A 1 -26.98 16.11 -54.97
C MET A 1 -26.47 17.19 -54.00
N LYS A 2 -26.45 18.46 -54.36
CA LYS A 2 -25.91 19.54 -53.50
C LYS A 2 -26.61 19.69 -52.12
N LYS A 3 -27.94 19.51 -52.05
CA LYS A 3 -28.67 19.59 -50.76
C LYS A 3 -28.36 18.44 -49.81
N ARG A 4 -28.09 17.21 -50.32
CA ARG A 4 -27.73 16.05 -49.49
C ARG A 4 -26.30 16.15 -48.95
N ILE A 5 -25.38 16.75 -49.71
CA ILE A 5 -24.02 17.01 -49.27
C ILE A 5 -24.01 18.08 -48.17
N LEU A 6 -24.83 19.11 -48.28
CA LEU A 6 -24.95 20.15 -47.28
C LEU A 6 -25.51 19.63 -45.95
N THR A 7 -26.52 18.73 -46.00
CA THR A 7 -27.08 18.09 -44.78
C THR A 7 -26.09 17.15 -44.14
N CYS A 8 -25.29 16.39 -44.90
CA CYS A 8 -24.25 15.55 -44.32
C CYS A 8 -23.11 16.39 -43.72
N LEU A 9 -22.74 17.52 -44.31
CA LEU A 9 -21.73 18.42 -43.79
C LEU A 9 -22.20 19.09 -42.49
N LEU A 10 -23.47 19.51 -42.40
CA LEU A 10 -24.07 20.06 -41.19
C LEU A 10 -24.18 19.03 -40.06
N ALA A 11 -24.53 17.78 -40.39
CA ALA A 11 -24.54 16.69 -39.42
C ALA A 11 -23.13 16.34 -38.89
N LEU A 12 -22.11 16.37 -39.78
CA LEU A 12 -20.73 16.14 -39.39
C LEU A 12 -20.22 17.28 -38.51
N LEU A 13 -20.60 18.53 -38.79
CA LEU A 13 -20.25 19.68 -37.95
C LEU A 13 -20.91 19.60 -36.56
N ALA A 14 -22.15 19.15 -36.49
CA ALA A 14 -22.89 18.97 -35.23
C ALA A 14 -22.29 17.84 -34.37
N VAL A 15 -21.76 16.77 -34.98
CA VAL A 15 -21.04 15.70 -34.27
C VAL A 15 -19.68 16.17 -33.78
N LEU A 16 -19.01 17.03 -34.55
CA LEU A 16 -17.69 17.56 -34.15
C LEU A 16 -17.81 18.52 -32.95
N THR A 17 -18.92 19.23 -32.78
CA THR A 17 -19.17 20.10 -31.63
C THR A 17 -19.49 19.32 -30.34
N MET A 18 -19.90 18.04 -30.42
CA MET A 18 -20.14 17.17 -29.28
C MET A 18 -18.84 16.51 -28.74
N LEU A 19 -17.73 16.65 -29.47
CA LEU A 19 -16.41 16.11 -29.12
C LEU A 19 -15.49 17.16 -28.43
N VAL A 20 -16.02 18.35 -28.13
CA VAL A 20 -15.28 19.29 -27.27
C VAL A 20 -15.33 18.67 -25.87
N PRO A 21 -14.19 18.26 -25.29
CA PRO A 21 -14.21 17.91 -23.87
C PRO A 21 -14.77 19.12 -23.13
N THR A 22 -15.85 18.94 -22.41
CA THR A 22 -16.26 19.89 -21.40
C THR A 22 -15.11 19.97 -20.42
N TRP A 23 -14.29 20.99 -20.56
CA TRP A 23 -13.41 21.43 -19.47
C TRP A 23 -14.37 21.64 -18.31
N ALA A 24 -14.22 20.82 -17.26
CA ALA A 24 -14.94 21.05 -16.03
C ALA A 24 -14.70 22.52 -15.69
N GLU A 25 -15.78 23.27 -15.54
CA GLU A 25 -15.73 24.64 -15.05
C GLU A 25 -14.97 24.55 -13.71
N GLN A 26 -13.71 24.99 -13.71
CA GLN A 26 -12.99 25.22 -12.47
C GLN A 26 -13.78 26.31 -11.74
N THR A 27 -14.52 25.89 -10.73
CA THR A 27 -15.09 26.84 -9.78
C THR A 27 -13.90 27.43 -9.04
N GLU A 28 -13.82 28.76 -9.00
CA GLU A 28 -12.76 29.55 -8.38
C GLU A 28 -12.61 29.34 -6.86
N ASP A 29 -13.24 28.31 -6.28
CA ASP A 29 -13.33 28.07 -4.85
C ASP A 29 -12.61 26.79 -4.35
N ASP A 30 -11.97 26.01 -5.23
CA ASP A 30 -11.31 24.77 -4.81
C ASP A 30 -9.83 25.02 -4.43
N LEU A 31 -9.60 25.60 -3.25
CA LEU A 31 -8.27 25.73 -2.68
C LEU A 31 -7.78 24.37 -2.16
N PHE A 32 -6.47 24.13 -2.27
CA PHE A 32 -5.80 22.95 -1.72
C PHE A 32 -5.04 23.25 -0.43
N ILE A 33 -4.74 24.54 -0.16
CA ILE A 33 -4.00 24.96 1.04
C ILE A 33 -4.85 25.89 1.90
N TYR A 34 -5.14 25.45 3.12
CA TYR A 34 -5.89 26.17 4.13
C TYR A 34 -4.96 26.47 5.30
N ASP A 35 -4.24 27.58 5.21
CA ASP A 35 -3.31 28.02 6.26
C ASP A 35 -4.01 28.89 7.31
N THR A 36 -4.78 28.24 8.21
CA THR A 36 -5.48 28.96 9.27
C THR A 36 -4.59 29.32 10.46
N ALA A 37 -3.46 28.64 10.62
CA ALA A 37 -2.47 28.95 11.66
C ALA A 37 -1.51 30.08 11.25
N GLY A 38 -1.52 30.48 9.96
CA GLY A 38 -0.70 31.59 9.46
C GLY A 38 0.80 31.30 9.46
N LEU A 39 1.18 30.08 9.06
CA LEU A 39 2.57 29.65 9.00
C LEU A 39 3.30 30.12 7.74
N LEU A 40 2.54 30.45 6.69
CA LEU A 40 3.04 30.85 5.38
C LEU A 40 2.82 32.36 5.15
N ASN A 41 3.75 32.99 4.47
CA ASN A 41 3.48 34.31 3.92
C ASN A 41 2.69 34.19 2.59
N GLU A 42 2.19 35.31 2.07
CA GLU A 42 1.30 35.34 0.90
C GLU A 42 1.98 34.77 -0.36
N ASP A 43 3.27 35.07 -0.57
CA ASP A 43 4.03 34.58 -1.73
C ASP A 43 4.28 33.06 -1.63
N GLU A 44 4.68 32.56 -0.46
CA GLU A 44 4.87 31.14 -0.19
C GLU A 44 3.57 30.35 -0.33
N TRP A 45 2.47 30.88 0.23
CA TRP A 45 1.17 30.26 0.09
C TRP A 45 0.75 30.15 -1.37
N LEU A 46 0.92 31.21 -2.17
CA LEU A 46 0.56 31.19 -3.59
C LEU A 46 1.40 30.19 -4.40
N GLU A 47 2.72 30.13 -4.16
CA GLU A 47 3.59 29.16 -4.83
C GLU A 47 3.19 27.71 -4.54
N LEU A 48 2.92 27.40 -3.26
CA LEU A 48 2.51 26.06 -2.85
C LEU A 48 1.10 25.70 -3.33
N GLU A 49 0.16 26.65 -3.32
CA GLU A 49 -1.20 26.46 -3.85
C GLU A 49 -1.16 26.10 -5.35
N MET A 50 -0.39 26.85 -6.14
CA MET A 50 -0.21 26.57 -7.56
C MET A 50 0.39 25.17 -7.80
N LEU A 51 1.33 24.74 -6.96
CA LEU A 51 1.93 23.40 -7.03
C LEU A 51 0.92 22.32 -6.66
N ALA A 52 0.14 22.53 -5.60
CA ALA A 52 -0.89 21.60 -5.15
C ALA A 52 -2.01 21.45 -6.21
N ASP A 53 -2.44 22.56 -6.81
CA ASP A 53 -3.42 22.57 -7.92
C ASP A 53 -2.91 21.78 -9.12
N GLU A 54 -1.68 22.05 -9.59
CA GLU A 54 -1.08 21.35 -10.71
C GLU A 54 -1.02 19.82 -10.48
N ILE A 55 -0.57 19.41 -9.29
CA ILE A 55 -0.45 17.99 -8.93
C ILE A 55 -1.83 17.36 -8.86
N SER A 56 -2.77 17.99 -8.19
CA SER A 56 -4.11 17.47 -7.93
C SER A 56 -4.88 17.18 -9.22
N TRP A 57 -4.90 18.13 -10.13
CA TRP A 57 -5.57 17.97 -11.41
C TRP A 57 -4.84 17.05 -12.38
N ARG A 58 -3.51 17.08 -12.39
CA ARG A 58 -2.70 16.20 -13.26
C ARG A 58 -2.98 14.72 -12.99
N TYR A 59 -3.13 14.35 -11.72
CA TYR A 59 -3.29 12.96 -11.31
C TYR A 59 -4.71 12.59 -10.87
N ASN A 60 -5.65 13.51 -10.98
CA ASN A 60 -7.04 13.35 -10.53
C ASN A 60 -7.14 12.84 -9.08
N CYS A 61 -6.30 13.40 -8.22
CA CYS A 61 -6.20 13.06 -6.80
C CYS A 61 -5.77 14.30 -6.05
N ALA A 62 -6.65 14.86 -5.22
CA ALA A 62 -6.39 16.10 -4.50
C ALA A 62 -5.29 15.96 -3.45
N VAL A 63 -4.45 16.98 -3.32
CA VAL A 63 -3.41 17.03 -2.29
C VAL A 63 -3.62 18.28 -1.46
N TYR A 64 -4.12 18.08 -0.24
CA TYR A 64 -4.46 19.18 0.68
C TYR A 64 -3.40 19.37 1.76
N ILE A 65 -3.22 20.63 2.15
CA ILE A 65 -2.50 21.04 3.34
C ILE A 65 -3.46 21.90 4.18
N VAL A 66 -3.65 21.53 5.42
CA VAL A 66 -4.49 22.27 6.37
C VAL A 66 -3.68 22.54 7.63
N THR A 67 -3.56 23.80 8.02
CA THR A 67 -2.92 24.17 9.27
C THR A 67 -3.97 24.66 10.27
N VAL A 68 -3.84 24.25 11.52
CA VAL A 68 -4.72 24.66 12.62
C VAL A 68 -3.90 24.99 13.87
N GLU A 69 -4.46 25.76 14.78
CA GLU A 69 -3.82 25.97 16.08
C GLU A 69 -3.84 24.68 16.91
N ASP A 70 -5.01 24.07 17.06
CA ASP A 70 -5.20 22.88 17.85
C ASP A 70 -6.08 21.85 17.10
N TYR A 71 -5.59 20.63 16.96
CA TYR A 71 -6.33 19.54 16.31
C TYR A 71 -7.50 19.04 17.17
N GLU A 72 -7.46 19.26 18.50
CA GLU A 72 -8.51 18.79 19.42
C GLU A 72 -9.88 19.43 19.13
N ASP A 73 -9.91 20.58 18.46
CA ASP A 73 -11.15 21.22 17.99
C ASP A 73 -11.84 20.41 16.86
N TYR A 74 -11.13 19.51 16.21
CA TYR A 74 -11.60 18.77 15.03
C TYR A 74 -11.66 17.25 15.23
N GLY A 75 -10.94 16.68 16.20
CA GLY A 75 -10.91 15.25 16.43
C GLY A 75 -10.24 14.81 17.72
N SER A 76 -10.32 13.54 18.04
CA SER A 76 -9.76 12.96 19.26
C SER A 76 -8.25 12.70 19.18
N ASP A 77 -7.73 12.62 17.96
CA ASP A 77 -6.31 12.56 17.65
C ASP A 77 -6.05 13.26 16.29
N PRO A 78 -4.80 13.56 15.93
CA PRO A 78 -4.50 14.31 14.70
C PRO A 78 -4.97 13.61 13.42
N TYR A 79 -4.97 12.26 13.38
CA TYR A 79 -5.50 11.53 12.24
C TYR A 79 -7.02 11.65 12.14
N ASP A 80 -7.72 11.52 13.27
CA ASP A 80 -9.17 11.64 13.34
C ASP A 80 -9.60 13.08 12.96
N ALA A 81 -8.87 14.09 13.42
CA ALA A 81 -9.07 15.47 13.02
C ALA A 81 -8.90 15.69 11.51
N ALA A 82 -7.83 15.16 10.91
CA ALA A 82 -7.60 15.21 9.47
C ALA A 82 -8.74 14.52 8.69
N ALA A 83 -9.20 13.37 9.15
CA ALA A 83 -10.31 12.64 8.55
C ALA A 83 -11.63 13.42 8.65
N ASN A 84 -11.91 14.03 9.79
CA ASN A 84 -13.11 14.83 10.01
C ASN A 84 -13.12 16.09 9.15
N ILE A 85 -11.99 16.80 9.04
CA ILE A 85 -11.84 17.96 8.15
C ILE A 85 -12.06 17.52 6.70
N TYR A 86 -11.43 16.45 6.25
CA TYR A 86 -11.57 15.94 4.88
C TYR A 86 -13.01 15.61 4.53
N ASN A 87 -13.67 14.85 5.39
CA ASN A 87 -15.03 14.38 5.13
C ASN A 87 -16.08 15.47 5.36
N GLY A 88 -15.85 16.37 6.32
CA GLY A 88 -16.78 17.45 6.67
C GLY A 88 -16.85 18.55 5.62
N ASN A 89 -15.74 18.80 4.91
CA ASN A 89 -15.66 19.82 3.84
C ASN A 89 -15.86 19.21 2.44
N ASP A 90 -16.25 17.96 2.34
CA ASP A 90 -16.44 17.28 1.06
C ASP A 90 -15.20 17.30 0.13
N PHE A 91 -14.00 17.28 0.72
CA PHE A 91 -12.74 17.30 -0.02
C PHE A 91 -12.55 16.10 -0.97
N GLY A 92 -11.68 16.28 -1.97
CA GLY A 92 -11.30 15.26 -2.95
C GLY A 92 -11.84 15.51 -4.35
N ILE A 93 -11.18 14.91 -5.34
CA ILE A 93 -11.50 15.06 -6.76
C ILE A 93 -12.28 13.83 -7.25
N GLY A 94 -13.24 14.06 -8.16
CA GLY A 94 -13.99 13.02 -8.84
C GLY A 94 -15.08 12.36 -7.96
N GLU A 95 -15.78 11.37 -8.54
CA GLU A 95 -16.86 10.65 -7.84
C GLU A 95 -16.38 9.89 -6.59
N GLY A 96 -15.12 9.43 -6.59
CA GLY A 96 -14.49 8.76 -5.45
C GLY A 96 -14.07 9.72 -4.34
N ARG A 97 -14.06 11.03 -4.61
CA ARG A 97 -13.47 12.03 -3.73
C ARG A 97 -12.05 11.62 -3.33
N ASP A 98 -11.22 11.34 -4.36
CA ASP A 98 -9.87 10.88 -4.15
C ASP A 98 -8.95 12.02 -3.73
N GLY A 99 -8.16 11.80 -2.69
CA GLY A 99 -7.21 12.78 -2.20
C GLY A 99 -6.48 12.38 -0.94
N ILE A 100 -5.52 13.22 -0.60
CA ILE A 100 -4.66 13.13 0.59
C ILE A 100 -4.71 14.47 1.30
N LEU A 101 -4.76 14.46 2.61
CA LEU A 101 -4.74 15.65 3.45
C LEU A 101 -3.64 15.53 4.51
N LEU A 102 -2.73 16.49 4.52
CA LEU A 102 -1.79 16.73 5.60
C LEU A 102 -2.36 17.81 6.52
N LEU A 103 -2.70 17.44 7.75
CA LEU A 103 -3.06 18.36 8.82
C LEU A 103 -1.83 18.65 9.65
N GLN A 104 -1.58 19.92 9.94
CA GLN A 104 -0.58 20.35 10.90
C GLN A 104 -1.23 21.16 12.03
N SER A 105 -0.98 20.76 13.27
CA SER A 105 -1.41 21.47 14.47
C SER A 105 -0.20 22.08 15.17
N THR A 106 -0.25 23.40 15.41
CA THR A 106 0.89 24.14 15.93
C THR A 106 1.03 24.02 17.44
N TRP A 107 -0.08 23.92 18.19
CA TRP A 107 -0.07 23.89 19.65
C TRP A 107 0.79 22.75 20.24
N GLY A 108 0.59 21.54 19.74
CA GLY A 108 1.31 20.35 20.21
C GLY A 108 2.46 19.92 19.31
N ARG A 109 2.70 20.62 18.19
CA ARG A 109 3.57 20.19 17.10
C ARG A 109 3.15 18.80 16.61
N ASP A 110 1.87 18.65 16.35
CA ASP A 110 1.27 17.41 15.91
C ASP A 110 0.94 17.47 14.42
N TYR A 111 0.98 16.33 13.75
CA TYR A 111 0.47 16.21 12.39
C TYR A 111 -0.48 15.03 12.25
N GLY A 112 -1.38 15.11 11.28
CA GLY A 112 -2.26 14.04 10.87
C GLY A 112 -2.24 13.90 9.36
N LEU A 113 -1.98 12.69 8.87
CA LEU A 113 -2.00 12.38 7.44
C LEU A 113 -3.20 11.48 7.15
N TYR A 114 -4.17 11.99 6.41
CA TYR A 114 -5.33 11.23 5.96
C TYR A 114 -5.26 10.96 4.47
N ILE A 115 -5.48 9.71 4.08
CA ILE A 115 -5.52 9.27 2.68
C ILE A 115 -6.86 8.59 2.43
N ARG A 116 -7.62 9.10 1.48
CA ARG A 116 -8.92 8.53 1.12
C ARG A 116 -8.76 7.11 0.60
N ASP A 117 -9.61 6.18 1.08
CA ASP A 117 -9.66 4.83 0.55
C ASP A 117 -10.14 4.84 -0.90
N GLY A 118 -9.50 4.04 -1.75
CA GLY A 118 -9.78 3.98 -3.16
C GLY A 118 -8.54 4.23 -4.01
N TYR A 119 -8.65 5.12 -4.98
CA TYR A 119 -7.56 5.43 -5.91
C TYR A 119 -6.36 6.07 -5.21
N ALA A 120 -6.59 7.05 -4.33
CA ALA A 120 -5.52 7.68 -3.54
C ALA A 120 -4.71 6.65 -2.73
N ASN A 121 -5.38 5.77 -1.99
CA ASN A 121 -4.72 4.73 -1.20
C ASN A 121 -4.03 3.66 -2.07
N SER A 122 -4.46 3.47 -3.31
CA SER A 122 -3.78 2.58 -4.26
C SER A 122 -2.44 3.15 -4.75
N MET A 123 -2.33 4.48 -4.84
CA MET A 123 -1.11 5.19 -5.21
C MET A 123 -0.15 5.30 -4.03
N VAL A 124 -0.66 5.66 -2.84
CA VAL A 124 0.14 5.87 -1.62
C VAL A 124 -0.17 4.78 -0.60
N GLY A 125 0.39 3.60 -0.79
CA GLY A 125 0.25 2.49 0.15
C GLY A 125 1.06 2.70 1.44
N LYS A 126 0.91 1.78 2.41
CA LYS A 126 1.51 1.90 3.75
C LYS A 126 3.01 2.25 3.77
N TYR A 127 3.80 1.68 2.86
CA TYR A 127 5.25 1.95 2.78
C TYR A 127 5.53 3.34 2.21
N ALA A 128 4.79 3.73 1.16
CA ALA A 128 4.90 5.06 0.56
C ALA A 128 4.54 6.15 1.58
N ARG A 129 3.54 5.90 2.43
CA ARG A 129 3.16 6.80 3.52
C ARG A 129 4.32 7.09 4.48
N THR A 130 5.04 6.05 4.92
CA THR A 130 6.22 6.26 5.78
C THR A 130 7.29 7.11 5.09
N LEU A 131 7.51 6.92 3.78
CA LEU A 131 8.45 7.75 3.03
C LEU A 131 7.96 9.19 2.84
N LEU A 132 6.65 9.37 2.72
CA LEU A 132 6.02 10.69 2.65
C LEU A 132 6.18 11.45 3.97
N GLU A 133 5.99 10.77 5.09
CA GLU A 133 6.23 11.34 6.43
C GLU A 133 7.71 11.70 6.64
N ASP A 134 8.62 10.81 6.28
CA ASP A 134 10.06 11.06 6.35
C ASP A 134 10.48 12.27 5.52
N ALA A 135 9.74 12.63 4.47
CA ALA A 135 10.09 13.73 3.58
C ALA A 135 9.90 15.13 4.20
N PHE A 136 8.88 15.34 5.04
CA PHE A 136 8.57 16.64 5.61
C PHE A 136 8.90 16.79 7.10
N LEU A 137 9.12 15.67 7.82
CA LEU A 137 9.28 15.73 9.27
C LEU A 137 10.55 16.42 9.73
N ASP A 138 11.65 16.27 9.01
CA ASP A 138 12.92 16.91 9.36
C ASP A 138 12.80 18.43 9.22
N ASP A 139 12.15 18.92 8.17
CA ASP A 139 11.91 20.36 7.94
C ASP A 139 10.97 20.95 9.01
N PHE A 140 9.91 20.21 9.35
CA PHE A 140 8.99 20.64 10.42
C PHE A 140 9.69 20.68 11.79
N ALA A 141 10.63 19.78 12.04
CA ALA A 141 11.41 19.79 13.26
C ALA A 141 12.31 21.03 13.36
N ASP A 142 12.78 21.54 12.23
CA ASP A 142 13.61 22.75 12.11
C ASP A 142 12.78 24.04 11.93
N ASP A 143 11.44 23.98 12.02
CA ASP A 143 10.48 25.05 11.80
C ASP A 143 10.48 25.62 10.36
N ASP A 144 11.01 24.86 9.38
CA ASP A 144 10.92 25.18 7.96
C ASP A 144 9.62 24.63 7.35
N TYR A 145 8.50 25.28 7.67
CA TYR A 145 7.19 24.82 7.21
C TYR A 145 7.03 24.88 5.69
N ARG A 146 7.55 25.96 5.06
CA ARG A 146 7.52 26.07 3.59
C ARG A 146 8.27 24.92 2.92
N GLY A 147 9.49 24.62 3.36
CA GLY A 147 10.29 23.52 2.86
C GLY A 147 9.57 22.18 3.02
N GLY A 148 9.07 21.91 4.21
CA GLY A 148 8.33 20.67 4.50
C GLY A 148 7.07 20.49 3.65
N TYR A 149 6.32 21.55 3.37
CA TYR A 149 5.17 21.47 2.46
C TYR A 149 5.58 21.25 1.01
N GLU A 150 6.66 21.89 0.54
CA GLU A 150 7.20 21.67 -0.80
C GLU A 150 7.65 20.21 -0.97
N ASP A 151 8.34 19.65 0.03
CA ASP A 151 8.78 18.25 0.03
C ASP A 151 7.61 17.27 0.12
N TYR A 152 6.58 17.57 0.89
CA TYR A 152 5.34 16.81 0.90
C TYR A 152 4.67 16.78 -0.48
N LEU A 153 4.47 17.93 -1.12
CA LEU A 153 3.83 18.05 -2.43
C LEU A 153 4.66 17.35 -3.53
N SER A 154 5.96 17.60 -3.55
CA SER A 154 6.87 17.00 -4.54
C SER A 154 6.94 15.46 -4.41
N THR A 155 6.93 14.96 -3.19
CA THR A 155 6.90 13.51 -2.91
C THR A 155 5.56 12.89 -3.32
N CYS A 156 4.44 13.56 -3.08
CA CYS A 156 3.14 13.14 -3.60
C CYS A 156 3.16 13.04 -5.13
N ALA A 157 3.70 14.04 -5.81
CA ALA A 157 3.82 14.05 -7.28
C ALA A 157 4.64 12.85 -7.80
N ASP A 158 5.80 12.56 -7.20
CA ASP A 158 6.64 11.41 -7.56
C ASP A 158 5.88 10.08 -7.36
N PHE A 159 5.15 9.94 -6.27
CA PHE A 159 4.37 8.73 -6.01
C PHE A 159 3.21 8.55 -6.98
N PHE A 160 2.52 9.63 -7.32
CA PHE A 160 1.44 9.60 -8.31
C PHE A 160 1.95 9.31 -9.70
N GLU A 161 3.09 9.90 -10.10
CA GLU A 161 3.72 9.62 -11.38
C GLU A 161 4.11 8.14 -11.50
N ARG A 162 4.77 7.59 -10.49
CA ARG A 162 5.15 6.16 -10.46
C ARG A 162 3.91 5.26 -10.50
N ALA A 163 2.86 5.62 -9.79
CA ALA A 163 1.62 4.86 -9.78
C ALA A 163 0.93 4.89 -11.16
N ALA A 164 0.92 6.05 -11.84
CA ALA A 164 0.41 6.20 -13.20
C ALA A 164 1.19 5.36 -14.22
N GLN A 165 2.50 5.18 -14.00
CA GLN A 165 3.35 4.30 -14.80
C GLN A 165 3.18 2.80 -14.45
N GLY A 166 2.28 2.45 -13.51
CA GLY A 166 2.04 1.08 -13.08
C GLY A 166 3.06 0.54 -12.07
N HIS A 167 3.92 1.39 -11.53
CA HIS A 167 4.96 1.05 -10.57
C HIS A 167 4.81 1.79 -9.22
N PRO A 168 3.68 1.64 -8.51
CA PRO A 168 3.48 2.33 -7.25
C PRO A 168 4.57 1.98 -6.23
N VAL A 169 4.90 2.93 -5.38
CA VAL A 169 5.97 2.79 -4.38
C VAL A 169 5.60 1.70 -3.37
N ARG A 170 6.39 0.63 -3.34
CA ARG A 170 6.19 -0.53 -2.45
C ARG A 170 7.48 -0.91 -1.76
N LYS A 171 7.35 -1.51 -0.58
CA LYS A 171 8.51 -1.99 0.18
C LYS A 171 9.34 -2.97 -0.66
N PRO A 172 10.63 -2.72 -0.85
CA PRO A 172 11.48 -3.59 -1.65
C PRO A 172 11.65 -4.96 -0.97
N LEU A 173 11.12 -6.02 -1.59
CA LEU A 173 11.17 -7.38 -1.07
C LEU A 173 12.61 -7.92 -0.95
N ILE A 174 13.53 -7.36 -1.72
CA ILE A 174 14.93 -7.80 -1.73
C ILE A 174 15.61 -7.69 -0.36
N LYS A 175 15.20 -6.74 0.49
CA LYS A 175 15.74 -6.59 1.84
C LYS A 175 15.21 -7.66 2.83
N VAL A 176 14.04 -8.21 2.56
CA VAL A 176 13.39 -9.22 3.42
C VAL A 176 13.74 -10.64 2.97
N LEU A 177 14.05 -10.82 1.69
CA LEU A 177 14.34 -12.12 1.08
C LEU A 177 15.49 -12.89 1.77
N PRO A 178 16.69 -12.30 2.03
CA PRO A 178 17.78 -13.04 2.67
C PRO A 178 17.43 -13.46 4.11
N LEU A 179 16.69 -12.62 4.84
CA LEU A 179 16.24 -12.96 6.19
C LEU A 179 15.25 -14.13 6.19
N ALA A 180 14.27 -14.09 5.29
CA ALA A 180 13.26 -15.15 5.15
C ALA A 180 13.91 -16.48 4.74
N LEU A 181 14.90 -16.43 3.83
CA LEU A 181 15.64 -17.59 3.36
C LEU A 181 16.53 -18.17 4.46
N GLY A 182 17.15 -17.33 5.29
CA GLY A 182 17.94 -17.73 6.47
C GLY A 182 17.08 -18.44 7.51
N ILE A 183 15.92 -17.90 7.83
CA ILE A 183 14.97 -18.54 8.77
C ILE A 183 14.45 -19.86 8.21
N GLY A 184 14.07 -19.90 6.92
CA GLY A 184 13.58 -21.11 6.27
C GLY A 184 14.62 -22.24 6.24
N LEU A 185 15.86 -21.92 5.88
CA LEU A 185 16.98 -22.88 5.92
C LEU A 185 17.28 -23.37 7.34
N GLY A 186 17.26 -22.47 8.33
CA GLY A 186 17.48 -22.82 9.73
C GLY A 186 16.46 -23.82 10.25
N LEU A 187 15.15 -23.57 9.97
CA LEU A 187 14.07 -24.48 10.35
C LEU A 187 14.18 -25.83 9.62
N ALA A 188 14.47 -25.82 8.32
CA ALA A 188 14.65 -27.04 7.54
C ALA A 188 15.80 -27.90 8.10
N LEU A 189 16.94 -27.28 8.45
CA LEU A 189 18.08 -27.96 9.05
C LEU A 189 17.71 -28.58 10.40
N LEU A 190 16.97 -27.84 11.23
CA LEU A 190 16.54 -28.31 12.54
C LEU A 190 15.63 -29.55 12.43
N VAL A 191 14.66 -29.51 11.51
CA VAL A 191 13.80 -30.67 11.22
C VAL A 191 14.60 -31.85 10.70
N CYS A 192 15.55 -31.64 9.78
CA CYS A 192 16.42 -32.69 9.26
C CYS A 192 17.27 -33.33 10.37
N LEU A 193 17.82 -32.52 11.30
CA LEU A 193 18.59 -33.03 12.43
C LEU A 193 17.73 -33.84 13.40
N MET A 194 16.49 -33.40 13.67
CA MET A 194 15.54 -34.16 14.49
C MET A 194 15.19 -35.53 13.85
N LEU A 195 14.92 -35.54 12.54
CA LEU A 195 14.64 -36.78 11.83
C LEU A 195 15.85 -37.71 11.83
N LYS A 196 17.07 -37.17 11.59
CA LYS A 196 18.31 -37.95 11.63
C LYS A 196 18.57 -38.52 13.03
N ALA A 197 18.26 -37.77 14.10
CA ALA A 197 18.39 -38.28 15.47
C ALA A 197 17.43 -39.44 15.75
N LYS A 198 16.20 -39.39 15.24
CA LYS A 198 15.23 -40.50 15.35
C LYS A 198 15.65 -41.73 14.54
N MET A 199 16.29 -41.55 13.38
CA MET A 199 16.75 -42.67 12.57
C MET A 199 17.96 -43.43 13.16
N LYS A 200 18.73 -42.80 14.07
CA LYS A 200 19.85 -43.46 14.77
C LYS A 200 19.41 -44.50 15.81
N SER A 201 18.12 -44.57 16.14
CA SER A 201 17.61 -45.57 17.11
C SER A 201 17.42 -46.98 16.49
N VAL A 202 17.49 -47.13 15.18
CA VAL A 202 17.49 -48.42 14.54
C VAL A 202 18.91 -49.00 14.59
N ARG A 203 19.23 -49.70 15.67
CA ARG A 203 20.41 -50.58 15.71
C ARG A 203 20.09 -51.77 14.86
N GLN A 204 20.95 -52.13 13.91
CA GLN A 204 20.92 -53.44 13.31
C GLN A 204 21.03 -54.46 14.44
N SER A 205 20.00 -55.27 14.61
CA SER A 205 20.06 -56.38 15.55
C SER A 205 21.08 -57.36 15.06
N ALA A 206 22.16 -57.52 15.81
CA ALA A 206 23.20 -58.52 15.51
C ALA A 206 22.73 -59.95 15.86
N GLU A 207 21.50 -60.10 16.35
CA GLU A 207 20.95 -61.39 16.76
C GLU A 207 20.72 -62.34 15.57
N ALA A 208 20.58 -61.79 14.36
CA ALA A 208 20.45 -62.66 13.16
C ALA A 208 21.71 -63.45 12.86
N ASP A 209 22.88 -62.93 13.23
CA ASP A 209 24.15 -63.66 13.02
C ASP A 209 24.28 -64.90 13.90
N THR A 210 23.50 -64.98 14.98
CA THR A 210 23.49 -66.13 15.89
C THR A 210 22.79 -67.33 15.29
N TYR A 211 21.97 -67.18 14.29
CA TYR A 211 21.20 -68.19 13.62
C TYR A 211 21.84 -68.66 12.28
N VAL A 212 22.94 -68.05 11.85
CA VAL A 212 23.67 -68.41 10.66
C VAL A 212 24.84 -69.25 11.10
N THR A 213 24.91 -70.46 10.55
CA THR A 213 26.05 -71.45 10.75
C THR A 213 27.33 -70.89 10.16
N ALA A 214 28.49 -71.29 10.66
CA ALA A 214 29.81 -70.82 10.20
C ALA A 214 30.06 -70.98 8.70
N GLU A 215 29.24 -71.79 8.02
CA GLU A 215 29.28 -72.07 6.56
C GLU A 215 28.39 -71.07 5.76
N GLY A 216 27.71 -70.07 6.43
CA GLY A 216 26.84 -69.11 5.78
C GLY A 216 25.43 -69.62 5.51
N LEU A 217 24.57 -68.76 4.97
CA LEU A 217 23.18 -69.06 4.62
C LEU A 217 23.15 -69.70 3.24
N ASN A 218 22.88 -70.99 3.17
CA ASN A 218 22.71 -71.69 1.90
C ASN A 218 21.22 -71.81 1.55
N LEU A 219 20.74 -70.91 0.71
CA LEU A 219 19.35 -70.83 0.25
C LEU A 219 19.20 -71.76 -0.94
N THR A 220 18.41 -72.81 -0.82
CA THR A 220 18.07 -73.74 -1.91
C THR A 220 17.10 -73.15 -2.92
N GLU A 221 16.28 -72.17 -2.49
CA GLU A 221 15.38 -71.42 -3.36
C GLU A 221 15.30 -69.99 -2.86
N GLN A 222 15.45 -69.03 -3.76
CA GLN A 222 15.25 -67.56 -3.46
C GLN A 222 14.26 -67.04 -4.47
N TYR A 223 13.06 -66.68 -3.98
CA TYR A 223 12.08 -65.97 -4.78
C TYR A 223 11.39 -64.90 -3.90
N ASP A 224 11.08 -63.84 -4.54
CA ASP A 224 10.38 -62.70 -3.90
C ASP A 224 8.91 -62.76 -4.31
N HIS A 225 8.02 -62.86 -3.33
CA HIS A 225 6.58 -62.93 -3.56
C HIS A 225 5.91 -61.66 -3.02
N TYR A 226 5.51 -60.80 -3.94
CA TYR A 226 4.76 -59.61 -3.61
C TYR A 226 3.36 -60.01 -3.07
N THR A 227 3.09 -59.68 -1.82
CA THR A 227 1.84 -60.09 -1.16
C THR A 227 0.73 -59.03 -1.26
N HIS A 228 1.00 -57.81 -0.99
CA HIS A 228 0.04 -56.71 -1.16
C HIS A 228 0.65 -55.36 -0.86
N THR A 229 0.05 -54.27 -1.40
CA THR A 229 0.35 -52.90 -1.05
C THR A 229 -0.81 -52.34 -0.21
N THR A 230 -0.51 -51.81 0.96
CA THR A 230 -1.48 -51.08 1.75
C THR A 230 -1.33 -49.58 1.50
N GLU A 231 -2.29 -48.98 0.79
CA GLU A 231 -2.32 -47.52 0.55
C GLU A 231 -3.30 -46.88 1.53
N THR A 232 -2.79 -46.06 2.43
CA THR A 232 -3.64 -45.27 3.37
C THR A 232 -3.75 -43.84 2.86
N ARG A 233 -4.92 -43.47 2.31
CA ARG A 233 -5.24 -42.12 1.92
C ARG A 233 -5.87 -41.35 3.07
N ARG A 234 -5.21 -40.32 3.58
CA ARG A 234 -5.76 -39.36 4.53
C ARG A 234 -6.12 -38.08 3.82
N LYS A 235 -7.40 -37.73 3.83
CA LYS A 235 -7.86 -36.45 3.28
C LYS A 235 -7.42 -35.32 4.24
N ILE A 236 -6.58 -34.40 3.74
CA ILE A 236 -6.21 -33.20 4.48
C ILE A 236 -7.37 -32.20 4.35
N SER A 237 -8.05 -31.92 5.45
CA SER A 237 -9.01 -30.81 5.51
C SER A 237 -8.23 -29.49 5.49
N ARG A 238 -8.49 -28.65 4.51
CA ARG A 238 -8.05 -27.26 4.55
C ARG A 238 -9.02 -26.52 5.44
N ASP A 239 -8.56 -26.13 6.61
CA ASP A 239 -9.24 -25.12 7.40
C ASP A 239 -9.10 -23.79 6.66
N SER A 240 -10.24 -23.25 6.24
CA SER A 240 -10.32 -21.89 5.70
C SER A 240 -10.29 -20.92 6.88
N ASP A 241 -9.13 -20.35 7.17
CA ASP A 241 -9.05 -19.18 8.03
C ASP A 241 -9.82 -18.03 7.36
N SER A 242 -11.01 -17.76 7.89
CA SER A 242 -11.77 -16.56 7.57
C SER A 242 -11.14 -15.38 8.32
N SER A 243 -10.23 -14.66 7.64
CA SER A 243 -9.85 -13.33 8.09
C SER A 243 -11.05 -12.41 7.93
N THR A 244 -11.65 -12.01 9.03
CA THR A 244 -12.66 -10.95 9.09
C THR A 244 -11.98 -9.62 8.74
N SER A 245 -12.12 -9.19 7.50
CA SER A 245 -11.80 -7.83 7.09
C SER A 245 -12.92 -6.91 7.61
N HIS A 246 -12.61 -6.02 8.54
CA HIS A 246 -13.48 -4.91 8.88
C HIS A 246 -13.44 -3.91 7.73
N SER A 247 -14.45 -3.93 6.87
CA SER A 247 -14.72 -2.88 5.90
C SER A 247 -15.55 -1.79 6.59
N GLY A 248 -14.88 -0.88 7.28
CA GLY A 248 -15.43 0.41 7.60
C GLY A 248 -15.05 1.34 6.45
N GLY A 249 -16.04 1.94 5.77
CA GLY A 249 -15.81 2.94 4.73
C GLY A 249 -15.06 4.12 5.35
N GLY A 250 -13.80 4.29 4.98
CA GLY A 250 -12.91 5.26 5.58
C GLY A 250 -11.71 5.54 4.69
N GLY A 251 -10.75 6.12 5.27
CA GLY A 251 -9.42 6.35 4.72
C GLY A 251 -8.37 5.54 5.47
N SER A 252 -7.16 5.67 5.04
CA SER A 252 -5.98 5.20 5.75
C SER A 252 -5.05 6.37 6.02
N GLY A 253 -4.28 6.32 7.08
CA GLY A 253 -3.41 7.43 7.44
C GLY A 253 -2.54 7.08 8.63
N SER A 254 -1.88 8.09 9.12
CA SER A 254 -1.02 8.06 10.29
C SER A 254 -1.03 9.41 10.98
N SER A 255 -0.53 9.46 12.18
CA SER A 255 -0.36 10.69 12.94
C SER A 255 0.87 10.58 13.84
N GLY A 256 1.46 11.72 14.19
CA GLY A 256 2.63 11.76 15.07
C GLY A 256 2.93 13.16 15.53
N LYS A 257 4.06 13.31 16.22
CA LYS A 257 4.67 14.57 16.62
C LYS A 257 6.00 14.76 15.90
N TYR A 258 6.38 16.00 15.71
CA TYR A 258 7.62 16.42 15.07
C TYR A 258 8.41 17.39 15.95
#